data_48c5fae778505c1320f28029bcd0bc8b
#
_entry.id   48c5fae778505c1320f28029bcd0bc8b
#
_cell.length_a   1.000
_cell.length_b   1.000
_cell.length_c   1.000
_cell.angle_alpha   90.00
_cell.angle_beta   90.00
_cell.angle_gamma   90.00
#
_symmetry.space_group_name_H-M   'P 1'
#
loop_
_entity.id
_entity.type
_entity.pdbx_description
1 polymer ?
#
loop_
_entity_poly.entity_id
_entity_poly.type
_entity_poly.pdbx_seq_one_letter_code
_entity_poly.pdbx_strand_id
1 'polypeptide(L)'
;MLEPQILSSSIVQNFIPARKSASRKGDNGIVLVIGGSYIYHGAPILSSLAALRCGTDLVYTSVPKINVSATRSTSPNLIVIPLVDQKLTLGAVKKLVGALPRKLHSATIGMGLAIQEKNSLLYLVESLLDRDVRLSLDASALIPEVLPLLANKNVVVTPHAGEFKRLFGDIPSDSKNERIQLIEKHALDHAVTILLKGTT
;
A
#
# COMPACT_ATOMS: atom_id res chain seq x y z
N MET A 1 -10.63 22.71 14.17
CA MET A 1 -9.26 22.14 14.03
C MET A 1 -9.16 20.98 15.01
N LEU A 2 -8.77 19.81 14.52
CA LEU A 2 -8.47 18.68 15.39
C LEU A 2 -7.13 18.94 16.08
N GLU A 3 -7.04 18.74 17.39
CA GLU A 3 -5.76 18.86 18.08
C GLU A 3 -4.80 17.76 17.60
N PRO A 4 -3.53 18.09 17.28
CA PRO A 4 -2.56 17.12 16.83
C PRO A 4 -2.24 16.13 17.95
N GLN A 5 -2.39 14.85 17.67
CA GLN A 5 -2.08 13.76 18.59
C GLN A 5 -0.69 13.18 18.28
N ILE A 6 0.21 13.18 19.26
CA ILE A 6 1.50 12.51 19.15
C ILE A 6 1.30 11.02 19.46
N LEU A 7 1.71 10.16 18.52
CA LEU A 7 1.65 8.72 18.74
C LEU A 7 2.63 8.29 19.83
N SER A 8 2.13 7.58 20.84
CA SER A 8 2.92 6.94 21.88
C SER A 8 2.80 5.41 21.77
N SER A 9 3.74 4.70 22.42
CA SER A 9 3.69 3.22 22.45
C SER A 9 2.37 2.70 23.03
N SER A 10 1.82 3.39 24.03
CA SER A 10 0.52 3.02 24.66
C SER A 10 -0.65 3.18 23.69
N ILE A 11 -0.65 4.26 22.89
CA ILE A 11 -1.67 4.47 21.86
C ILE A 11 -1.59 3.36 20.82
N VAL A 12 -0.38 3.07 20.31
CA VAL A 12 -0.19 2.02 19.29
C VAL A 12 -0.63 0.65 19.83
N GLN A 13 -0.27 0.31 21.08
CA GLN A 13 -0.68 -0.95 21.71
C GLN A 13 -2.19 -1.13 21.78
N ASN A 14 -2.95 -0.04 22.02
CA ASN A 14 -4.41 -0.10 22.06
C ASN A 14 -5.05 -0.40 20.70
N PHE A 15 -4.35 -0.14 19.59
CA PHE A 15 -4.82 -0.46 18.24
C PHE A 15 -4.42 -1.85 17.76
N ILE A 16 -3.47 -2.51 18.45
CA ILE A 16 -3.03 -3.86 18.08
C ILE A 16 -3.91 -4.87 18.86
N PRO A 17 -4.81 -5.60 18.19
CA PRO A 17 -5.66 -6.56 18.88
C PRO A 17 -4.82 -7.72 19.42
N ALA A 18 -5.11 -8.12 20.65
CA ALA A 18 -4.50 -9.32 21.23
C ALA A 18 -4.85 -10.55 20.39
N ARG A 19 -3.85 -11.38 20.13
CA ARG A 19 -4.04 -12.63 19.40
C ARG A 19 -4.89 -13.60 20.25
N LYS A 20 -5.99 -14.10 19.69
CA LYS A 20 -6.85 -15.08 20.36
C LYS A 20 -6.16 -16.45 20.36
N SER A 21 -6.23 -17.18 21.45
CA SER A 21 -5.65 -18.54 21.57
C SER A 21 -6.23 -19.53 20.55
N ALA A 22 -7.50 -19.34 20.16
CA ALA A 22 -8.19 -20.16 19.17
C ALA A 22 -8.06 -19.64 17.72
N SER A 23 -7.17 -18.67 17.43
CA SER A 23 -6.99 -18.12 16.10
C SER A 23 -6.53 -19.19 15.11
N ARG A 24 -7.14 -19.20 13.93
CA ARG A 24 -6.77 -20.05 12.79
C ARG A 24 -5.98 -19.24 11.77
N LYS A 25 -5.31 -19.95 10.88
CA LYS A 25 -4.55 -19.36 9.77
C LYS A 25 -5.42 -18.40 8.94
N GLY A 26 -5.02 -17.14 8.88
CA GLY A 26 -5.72 -16.06 8.17
C GLY A 26 -6.62 -15.18 9.04
N ASP A 27 -6.86 -15.53 10.30
CA ASP A 27 -7.72 -14.73 11.21
C ASP A 27 -7.01 -13.43 11.64
N ASN A 28 -5.67 -13.44 11.74
CA ASN A 28 -4.87 -12.29 12.17
C ASN A 28 -4.35 -11.44 10.99
N GLY A 29 -4.93 -11.61 9.82
CA GLY A 29 -4.62 -10.81 8.65
C GLY A 29 -4.04 -11.60 7.49
N ILE A 30 -4.47 -11.22 6.29
CA ILE A 30 -3.96 -11.67 5.02
C ILE A 30 -3.63 -10.42 4.22
N VAL A 31 -2.35 -10.21 3.93
CA VAL A 31 -1.84 -8.99 3.30
C VAL A 31 -1.26 -9.32 1.93
N LEU A 32 -1.48 -8.43 0.98
CA LEU A 32 -0.86 -8.45 -0.34
C LEU A 32 0.11 -7.27 -0.47
N VAL A 33 1.31 -7.54 -0.91
CA VAL A 33 2.31 -6.52 -1.27
C VAL A 33 2.57 -6.59 -2.76
N ILE A 34 2.39 -5.49 -3.47
CA ILE A 34 2.62 -5.40 -4.91
C ILE A 34 3.65 -4.32 -5.19
N GLY A 35 4.81 -4.70 -5.68
CA GLY A 35 5.89 -3.76 -5.91
C GLY A 35 7.03 -4.36 -6.73
N GLY A 36 8.08 -3.57 -6.85
CA GLY A 36 9.29 -3.98 -7.54
C GLY A 36 9.26 -3.77 -9.06
N SER A 37 10.43 -3.75 -9.62
CA SER A 37 10.69 -3.62 -11.06
C SER A 37 11.97 -4.36 -11.39
N TYR A 38 12.43 -4.25 -12.64
CA TYR A 38 13.73 -4.79 -13.03
C TYR A 38 14.88 -4.29 -12.14
N ILE A 39 14.83 -3.00 -11.75
CA ILE A 39 15.90 -2.35 -10.97
C ILE A 39 15.63 -2.48 -9.46
N TYR A 40 14.38 -2.35 -9.03
CA TYR A 40 14.02 -2.25 -7.61
C TYR A 40 13.32 -3.53 -7.12
N HIS A 41 13.97 -4.24 -6.20
CA HIS A 41 13.39 -5.45 -5.59
C HIS A 41 13.30 -5.38 -4.06
N GLY A 42 14.09 -4.51 -3.43
CA GLY A 42 14.20 -4.47 -1.97
C GLY A 42 12.94 -3.96 -1.25
N ALA A 43 12.31 -2.90 -1.76
CA ALA A 43 11.18 -2.26 -1.09
C ALA A 43 9.96 -3.18 -0.88
N PRO A 44 9.48 -3.97 -1.88
CA PRO A 44 8.42 -4.93 -1.63
C PRO A 44 8.82 -6.04 -0.65
N ILE A 45 10.09 -6.46 -0.62
CA ILE A 45 10.59 -7.43 0.36
C ILE A 45 10.50 -6.84 1.77
N LEU A 46 11.00 -5.62 1.98
CA LEU A 46 10.95 -4.94 3.27
C LEU A 46 9.50 -4.74 3.76
N SER A 47 8.60 -4.33 2.87
CA SER A 47 7.18 -4.19 3.20
C SER A 47 6.54 -5.52 3.59
N SER A 48 6.90 -6.61 2.89
CA SER A 48 6.40 -7.95 3.20
C SER A 48 6.91 -8.47 4.55
N LEU A 49 8.20 -8.26 4.84
CA LEU A 49 8.79 -8.62 6.13
C LEU A 49 8.20 -7.78 7.28
N ALA A 50 7.93 -6.50 7.04
CA ALA A 50 7.26 -5.63 8.01
C ALA A 50 5.85 -6.15 8.32
N ALA A 51 5.08 -6.54 7.31
CA ALA A 51 3.76 -7.13 7.50
C ALA A 51 3.80 -8.40 8.35
N LEU A 52 4.77 -9.30 8.12
CA LEU A 52 4.97 -10.48 8.96
C LEU A 52 5.29 -10.11 10.42
N ARG A 53 6.16 -9.10 10.62
CA ARG A 53 6.54 -8.64 11.96
C ARG A 53 5.38 -7.96 12.71
N CYS A 54 4.44 -7.37 11.99
CA CYS A 54 3.20 -6.83 12.58
C CYS A 54 2.22 -7.92 13.01
N GLY A 55 2.53 -9.20 12.81
CA GLY A 55 1.72 -10.32 13.28
C GLY A 55 0.67 -10.82 12.30
N THR A 56 0.75 -10.46 11.01
CA THR A 56 -0.14 -11.04 9.99
C THR A 56 0.16 -12.52 9.76
N ASP A 57 -0.90 -13.32 9.54
CA ASP A 57 -0.76 -14.76 9.33
C ASP A 57 -0.23 -15.12 7.96
N LEU A 58 -0.65 -14.38 6.92
CA LEU A 58 -0.29 -14.65 5.53
C LEU A 58 0.12 -13.36 4.83
N VAL A 59 1.28 -13.41 4.19
CA VAL A 59 1.76 -12.32 3.33
C VAL A 59 1.99 -12.85 1.93
N TYR A 60 1.19 -12.35 1.00
CA TYR A 60 1.38 -12.54 -0.43
C TYR A 60 2.23 -11.41 -0.97
N THR A 61 3.28 -11.74 -1.70
CA THR A 61 4.17 -10.74 -2.31
C THR A 61 4.17 -10.92 -3.80
N SER A 62 3.68 -9.92 -4.52
CA SER A 62 3.67 -9.92 -5.98
C SER A 62 4.77 -9.02 -6.51
N VAL A 63 5.71 -9.60 -7.21
CA VAL A 63 6.89 -8.94 -7.80
C VAL A 63 7.11 -9.43 -9.23
N PRO A 64 7.78 -8.65 -10.08
CA PRO A 64 8.20 -9.12 -11.40
C PRO A 64 8.91 -10.47 -11.34
N LYS A 65 8.71 -11.30 -12.37
CA LYS A 65 9.24 -12.67 -12.42
C LYS A 65 10.75 -12.72 -12.14
N ILE A 66 11.51 -11.72 -12.56
CA ILE A 66 12.96 -11.64 -12.32
C ILE A 66 13.32 -11.54 -10.84
N ASN A 67 12.44 -10.97 -10.00
CA ASN A 67 12.68 -10.77 -8.56
C ASN A 67 12.18 -11.92 -7.68
N VAL A 68 11.49 -12.90 -8.27
CA VAL A 68 10.84 -13.99 -7.50
C VAL A 68 11.83 -14.81 -6.70
N SER A 69 12.97 -15.18 -7.29
CA SER A 69 13.99 -15.97 -6.60
C SER A 69 14.57 -15.20 -5.42
N ALA A 70 14.97 -13.94 -5.64
CA ALA A 70 15.47 -13.06 -4.59
C ALA A 70 14.45 -12.88 -3.46
N THR A 71 13.16 -12.71 -3.79
CA THR A 71 12.11 -12.55 -2.78
C THR A 71 11.91 -13.83 -1.97
N ARG A 72 11.87 -14.99 -2.62
CA ARG A 72 11.72 -16.29 -1.93
C ARG A 72 12.88 -16.62 -1.00
N SER A 73 14.09 -16.22 -1.35
CA SER A 73 15.29 -16.49 -0.53
C SER A 73 15.31 -15.67 0.77
N THR A 74 14.51 -14.62 0.91
CA THR A 74 14.51 -13.79 2.12
C THR A 74 13.71 -14.38 3.27
N SER A 75 12.65 -15.13 2.98
CA SER A 75 11.87 -15.80 4.02
C SER A 75 10.97 -16.90 3.43
N PRO A 76 10.94 -18.10 4.03
CA PRO A 76 10.03 -19.17 3.65
C PRO A 76 8.56 -18.84 3.99
N ASN A 77 8.31 -17.82 4.81
CA ASN A 77 6.96 -17.40 5.20
C ASN A 77 6.27 -16.53 4.14
N LEU A 78 6.99 -16.06 3.11
CA LEU A 78 6.40 -15.27 2.04
C LEU A 78 5.79 -16.15 0.95
N ILE A 79 4.55 -15.85 0.59
CA ILE A 79 3.87 -16.49 -0.53
C ILE A 79 4.05 -15.61 -1.76
N VAL A 80 4.97 -15.98 -2.66
CA VAL A 80 5.35 -15.14 -3.78
C VAL A 80 4.53 -15.46 -5.01
N ILE A 81 3.79 -14.47 -5.52
CA ILE A 81 3.02 -14.54 -6.78
C ILE A 81 3.78 -13.75 -7.85
N PRO A 82 4.29 -14.41 -8.89
CA PRO A 82 4.98 -13.70 -9.96
C PRO A 82 4.05 -12.77 -10.75
N LEU A 83 4.45 -11.51 -10.95
CA LEU A 83 3.94 -10.73 -12.07
C LEU A 83 4.58 -11.27 -13.34
N VAL A 84 3.76 -11.57 -14.35
CA VAL A 84 4.24 -12.19 -15.59
C VAL A 84 5.17 -11.28 -16.37
N ASP A 85 4.98 -9.97 -16.24
CA ASP A 85 5.76 -8.94 -16.92
C ASP A 85 6.71 -8.23 -15.95
N GLN A 86 7.71 -7.53 -16.49
CA GLN A 86 8.63 -6.69 -15.70
C GLN A 86 8.01 -5.35 -15.26
N LYS A 87 6.88 -4.99 -15.87
CA LYS A 87 6.09 -3.80 -15.58
C LYS A 87 4.64 -4.22 -15.34
N LEU A 88 3.90 -3.40 -14.63
CA LEU A 88 2.47 -3.62 -14.43
C LEU A 88 1.73 -3.35 -15.74
N THR A 89 1.26 -4.41 -16.38
CA THR A 89 0.41 -4.38 -17.58
C THR A 89 -1.00 -4.86 -17.20
N LEU A 90 -2.00 -4.53 -18.02
CA LEU A 90 -3.37 -4.98 -17.78
C LEU A 90 -3.49 -6.52 -17.78
N GLY A 91 -2.73 -7.19 -18.64
CA GLY A 91 -2.67 -8.65 -18.67
C GLY A 91 -2.08 -9.26 -17.40
N ALA A 92 -0.99 -8.65 -16.87
CA ALA A 92 -0.37 -9.07 -15.62
C ALA A 92 -1.33 -8.88 -14.43
N VAL A 93 -2.05 -7.75 -14.39
CA VAL A 93 -3.03 -7.47 -13.34
C VAL A 93 -4.18 -8.47 -13.36
N LYS A 94 -4.78 -8.75 -14.52
CA LYS A 94 -5.87 -9.73 -14.64
C LYS A 94 -5.45 -11.11 -14.15
N LYS A 95 -4.23 -11.56 -14.50
CA LYS A 95 -3.67 -12.83 -14.00
C LYS A 95 -3.44 -12.79 -12.49
N LEU A 96 -2.88 -11.69 -11.97
CA LEU A 96 -2.69 -11.51 -10.53
C LEU A 96 -4.02 -11.60 -9.78
N VAL A 97 -5.01 -10.80 -10.17
CA VAL A 97 -6.33 -10.74 -9.52
C VAL A 97 -7.00 -12.13 -9.52
N GLY A 98 -6.88 -12.89 -10.62
CA GLY A 98 -7.38 -14.27 -10.71
C GLY A 98 -6.63 -15.28 -9.82
N ALA A 99 -5.39 -15.00 -9.45
CA ALA A 99 -4.56 -15.84 -8.57
C ALA A 99 -4.67 -15.49 -7.09
N LEU A 100 -5.32 -14.37 -6.72
CA LEU A 100 -5.44 -13.93 -5.34
C LEU A 100 -6.38 -14.83 -4.53
N PRO A 101 -6.11 -15.02 -3.23
CA PRO A 101 -7.01 -15.76 -2.35
C PRO A 101 -8.37 -15.06 -2.27
N ARG A 102 -9.43 -15.83 -2.00
CA ARG A 102 -10.79 -15.28 -1.85
C ARG A 102 -10.85 -14.22 -0.73
N LYS A 103 -10.21 -14.50 0.40
CA LYS A 103 -10.13 -13.58 1.54
C LYS A 103 -8.79 -12.83 1.47
N LEU A 104 -8.86 -11.52 1.43
CA LEU A 104 -7.72 -10.61 1.49
C LEU A 104 -8.15 -9.41 2.32
N HIS A 105 -7.36 -8.99 3.31
CA HIS A 105 -7.76 -7.92 4.23
C HIS A 105 -7.18 -6.57 3.84
N SER A 106 -5.93 -6.57 3.37
CA SER A 106 -5.27 -5.34 2.95
C SER A 106 -4.25 -5.59 1.87
N ALA A 107 -3.97 -4.53 1.09
CA ALA A 107 -2.89 -4.55 0.12
C ALA A 107 -2.10 -3.24 0.17
N THR A 108 -0.78 -3.34 -0.05
CA THR A 108 0.08 -2.18 -0.28
C THR A 108 0.67 -2.25 -1.67
N ILE A 109 0.63 -1.12 -2.39
CA ILE A 109 0.90 -1.06 -3.83
C ILE A 109 1.82 0.10 -4.15
N GLY A 110 2.85 -0.12 -4.97
CA GLY A 110 3.55 0.96 -5.65
C GLY A 110 5.05 1.05 -5.37
N MET A 111 5.55 0.53 -4.23
CA MET A 111 6.95 0.66 -3.87
C MET A 111 7.87 -0.02 -4.91
N GLY A 112 8.62 0.82 -5.66
CA GLY A 112 9.51 0.37 -6.72
C GLY A 112 8.80 -0.26 -7.93
N LEU A 113 7.48 -0.16 -8.04
CA LEU A 113 6.69 -0.76 -9.12
C LEU A 113 6.88 0.03 -10.42
N ALA A 114 7.20 -0.66 -11.49
CA ALA A 114 7.15 -0.09 -12.83
C ALA A 114 5.76 -0.29 -13.44
N ILE A 115 5.11 0.81 -13.82
CA ILE A 115 3.76 0.80 -14.40
C ILE A 115 3.89 1.09 -15.89
N GLN A 116 3.38 0.18 -16.73
CA GLN A 116 3.39 0.34 -18.19
C GLN A 116 2.27 1.30 -18.62
N GLU A 117 1.09 1.12 -18.08
CA GLU A 117 -0.11 1.85 -18.43
C GLU A 117 -0.88 2.23 -17.16
N LYS A 118 -1.34 3.48 -17.06
CA LYS A 118 -2.14 3.94 -15.92
C LYS A 118 -3.38 3.07 -15.72
N ASN A 119 -4.04 2.68 -16.79
CA ASN A 119 -5.24 1.84 -16.74
C ASN A 119 -5.00 0.48 -16.05
N SER A 120 -3.77 -0.07 -16.09
CA SER A 120 -3.44 -1.29 -15.37
C SER A 120 -3.46 -1.08 -13.86
N LEU A 121 -2.98 0.08 -13.38
CA LEU A 121 -3.04 0.44 -11.96
C LEU A 121 -4.48 0.71 -11.53
N LEU A 122 -5.24 1.49 -12.31
CA LEU A 122 -6.64 1.80 -12.00
C LEU A 122 -7.47 0.52 -11.89
N TYR A 123 -7.34 -0.40 -12.84
CA TYR A 123 -8.02 -1.70 -12.81
C TYR A 123 -7.62 -2.54 -11.59
N LEU A 124 -6.33 -2.51 -11.18
CA LEU A 124 -5.86 -3.21 -9.97
C LEU A 124 -6.51 -2.63 -8.71
N VAL A 125 -6.47 -1.30 -8.57
CA VAL A 125 -7.03 -0.60 -7.42
C VAL A 125 -8.54 -0.86 -7.31
N GLU A 126 -9.28 -0.67 -8.40
CA GLU A 126 -10.72 -0.94 -8.48
C GLU A 126 -11.05 -2.40 -8.11
N SER A 127 -10.36 -3.37 -8.73
CA SER A 127 -10.56 -4.80 -8.45
C SER A 127 -10.34 -5.18 -6.99
N LEU A 128 -9.45 -4.50 -6.29
CA LEU A 128 -9.20 -4.74 -4.86
C LEU A 128 -10.25 -4.03 -3.99
N LEU A 129 -10.64 -2.81 -4.35
CA LEU A 129 -11.69 -2.06 -3.64
C LEU A 129 -13.06 -2.76 -3.74
N ASP A 130 -13.40 -3.33 -4.89
CA ASP A 130 -14.63 -4.12 -5.09
C ASP A 130 -14.69 -5.38 -4.21
N ARG A 131 -13.54 -5.83 -3.71
CA ARG A 131 -13.41 -6.94 -2.76
C ARG A 131 -13.31 -6.48 -1.30
N ASP A 132 -13.58 -5.21 -1.02
CA ASP A 132 -13.47 -4.57 0.31
C ASP A 132 -12.06 -4.71 0.93
N VAL A 133 -11.02 -4.69 0.09
CA VAL A 133 -9.63 -4.72 0.54
C VAL A 133 -9.17 -3.32 0.93
N ARG A 134 -8.63 -3.17 2.14
CA ARG A 134 -8.01 -1.91 2.58
C ARG A 134 -6.71 -1.68 1.83
N LEU A 135 -6.50 -0.45 1.33
CA LEU A 135 -5.33 -0.17 0.50
C LEU A 135 -4.36 0.81 1.17
N SER A 136 -3.08 0.58 0.94
CA SER A 136 -2.03 1.59 1.11
C SER A 136 -1.35 1.80 -0.24
N LEU A 137 -1.38 3.04 -0.74
CA LEU A 137 -0.74 3.41 -2.00
C LEU A 137 0.50 4.23 -1.74
N ASP A 138 1.62 3.86 -2.36
CA ASP A 138 2.91 4.52 -2.21
C ASP A 138 3.62 4.69 -3.55
N ALA A 139 4.59 5.55 -3.59
CA ALA A 139 5.54 5.72 -4.70
C ALA A 139 4.86 5.83 -6.08
N SER A 140 5.08 4.88 -6.98
CA SER A 140 4.55 4.93 -8.34
C SER A 140 3.03 4.73 -8.45
N ALA A 141 2.36 4.25 -7.40
CA ALA A 141 0.91 4.18 -7.36
C ALA A 141 0.23 5.52 -7.06
N LEU A 142 1.00 6.55 -6.64
CA LEU A 142 0.49 7.88 -6.33
C LEU A 142 0.40 8.72 -7.60
N ILE A 143 -0.66 8.53 -8.37
CA ILE A 143 -1.00 9.31 -9.57
C ILE A 143 -2.38 9.96 -9.41
N PRO A 144 -2.62 11.16 -9.99
CA PRO A 144 -3.90 11.86 -9.82
C PRO A 144 -5.13 11.04 -10.24
N GLU A 145 -4.97 10.20 -11.24
CA GLU A 145 -6.06 9.39 -11.79
C GLU A 145 -6.64 8.35 -10.83
N VAL A 146 -5.91 8.01 -9.74
CA VAL A 146 -6.45 7.08 -8.72
C VAL A 146 -7.42 7.78 -7.76
N LEU A 147 -7.29 9.09 -7.53
CA LEU A 147 -8.05 9.82 -6.50
C LEU A 147 -9.57 9.61 -6.58
N PRO A 148 -10.22 9.64 -7.76
CA PRO A 148 -11.65 9.40 -7.85
C PRO A 148 -12.08 8.01 -7.35
N LEU A 149 -11.21 7.00 -7.44
CA LEU A 149 -11.49 5.64 -6.98
C LEU A 149 -11.38 5.51 -5.46
N LEU A 150 -10.61 6.40 -4.80
CA LEU A 150 -10.26 6.29 -3.39
C LEU A 150 -11.27 6.95 -2.46
N ALA A 151 -12.11 7.86 -2.99
CA ALA A 151 -13.03 8.67 -2.19
C ALA A 151 -13.96 7.81 -1.31
N ASN A 152 -13.96 8.08 -0.01
CA ASN A 152 -14.73 7.35 1.01
C ASN A 152 -14.42 5.84 1.10
N LYS A 153 -13.25 5.40 0.64
CA LYS A 153 -12.76 4.03 0.77
C LYS A 153 -11.73 3.92 1.90
N ASN A 154 -11.52 2.71 2.41
CA ASN A 154 -10.48 2.42 3.40
C ASN A 154 -9.08 2.44 2.73
N VAL A 155 -8.61 3.62 2.39
CA VAL A 155 -7.33 3.82 1.70
C VAL A 155 -6.47 4.82 2.43
N VAL A 156 -5.17 4.53 2.51
CA VAL A 156 -4.13 5.44 2.97
C VAL A 156 -3.18 5.70 1.81
N VAL A 157 -2.93 6.96 1.49
CA VAL A 157 -1.86 7.36 0.57
C VAL A 157 -0.67 7.87 1.37
N THR A 158 0.55 7.48 0.98
CA THR A 158 1.76 7.75 1.76
C THR A 158 2.80 8.58 0.99
N PRO A 159 2.46 9.80 0.51
CA PRO A 159 3.36 10.61 -0.28
C PRO A 159 4.49 11.24 0.55
N HIS A 160 5.68 11.39 -0.02
CA HIS A 160 6.61 12.45 0.35
C HIS A 160 6.26 13.75 -0.38
N ALA A 161 6.91 14.88 -0.07
CA ALA A 161 6.55 16.19 -0.63
C ALA A 161 6.46 16.22 -2.17
N GLY A 162 7.40 15.58 -2.88
CA GLY A 162 7.37 15.50 -4.35
C GLY A 162 6.23 14.63 -4.89
N GLU A 163 5.90 13.54 -4.19
CA GLU A 163 4.75 12.68 -4.52
C GLU A 163 3.44 13.38 -4.20
N PHE A 164 3.40 14.15 -3.11
CA PHE A 164 2.24 14.97 -2.76
C PHE A 164 1.93 15.99 -3.87
N LYS A 165 2.96 16.71 -4.34
CA LYS A 165 2.83 17.63 -5.47
C LYS A 165 2.30 16.92 -6.73
N ARG A 166 2.83 15.75 -7.04
CA ARG A 166 2.38 14.96 -8.21
C ARG A 166 0.92 14.52 -8.07
N LEU A 167 0.51 14.12 -6.86
CA LEU A 167 -0.83 13.56 -6.60
C LEU A 167 -1.90 14.65 -6.51
N PHE A 168 -1.61 15.76 -5.82
CA PHE A 168 -2.59 16.80 -5.48
C PHE A 168 -2.36 18.15 -6.19
N GLY A 169 -1.21 18.35 -6.82
CA GLY A 169 -0.85 19.60 -7.50
C GLY A 169 -0.15 20.63 -6.61
N ASP A 170 -0.29 20.56 -5.30
CA ASP A 170 0.26 21.52 -4.32
C ASP A 170 1.57 21.02 -3.70
N ILE A 171 2.41 21.96 -3.23
CA ILE A 171 3.66 21.66 -2.52
C ILE A 171 3.42 21.89 -1.03
N PRO A 172 3.68 20.89 -0.15
CA PRO A 172 3.60 21.10 1.29
C PRO A 172 4.58 22.20 1.75
N SER A 173 4.06 23.15 2.53
CA SER A 173 4.84 24.23 3.11
C SER A 173 5.85 23.71 4.15
N ASP A 174 6.96 24.45 4.34
CA ASP A 174 7.89 24.21 5.43
C ASP A 174 7.29 24.62 6.80
N SER A 175 6.34 25.55 6.82
CA SER A 175 5.54 25.89 7.99
C SER A 175 4.66 24.73 8.41
N LYS A 176 4.82 24.27 9.67
CA LYS A 176 4.06 23.15 10.22
C LYS A 176 2.54 23.37 10.14
N ASN A 177 2.08 24.59 10.50
CA ASN A 177 0.64 24.88 10.53
C ASN A 177 0.05 24.91 9.13
N GLU A 178 0.70 25.56 8.17
CA GLU A 178 0.25 25.60 6.77
C GLU A 178 0.27 24.21 6.15
N ARG A 179 1.27 23.41 6.48
CA ARG A 179 1.37 22.01 6.03
C ARG A 179 0.19 21.17 6.52
N ILE A 180 -0.14 21.29 7.82
CA ILE A 180 -1.29 20.59 8.41
C ILE A 180 -2.59 21.01 7.71
N GLN A 181 -2.81 22.32 7.54
CA GLN A 181 -4.02 22.84 6.86
C GLN A 181 -4.12 22.36 5.41
N LEU A 182 -3.01 22.33 4.69
CA LEU A 182 -2.99 21.84 3.31
C LEU A 182 -3.32 20.35 3.23
N ILE A 183 -2.74 19.53 4.11
CA ILE A 183 -3.02 18.09 4.16
C ILE A 183 -4.48 17.84 4.54
N GLU A 184 -5.00 18.54 5.54
CA GLU A 184 -6.40 18.44 5.99
C GLU A 184 -7.36 18.81 4.85
N LYS A 185 -7.08 19.91 4.14
CA LYS A 185 -7.86 20.30 2.95
C LYS A 185 -7.92 19.15 1.93
N HIS A 186 -6.78 18.64 1.49
CA HIS A 186 -6.76 17.57 0.48
C HIS A 186 -7.37 16.25 0.98
N ALA A 187 -7.20 15.93 2.26
CA ALA A 187 -7.83 14.75 2.85
C ALA A 187 -9.37 14.84 2.83
N LEU A 188 -9.91 16.04 3.10
CA LEU A 188 -11.35 16.31 3.03
C LEU A 188 -11.87 16.37 1.59
N ASP A 189 -11.18 17.12 0.72
CA ASP A 189 -11.59 17.33 -0.68
C ASP A 189 -11.65 16.00 -1.47
N HIS A 190 -10.74 15.09 -1.17
CA HIS A 190 -10.66 13.77 -1.83
C HIS A 190 -11.22 12.62 -0.99
N ALA A 191 -11.69 12.91 0.24
CA ALA A 191 -12.19 11.91 1.18
C ALA A 191 -11.24 10.70 1.34
N VAL A 192 -9.93 10.96 1.54
CA VAL A 192 -8.86 9.97 1.64
C VAL A 192 -7.97 10.22 2.85
N THR A 193 -7.42 9.17 3.45
CA THR A 193 -6.42 9.32 4.51
C THR A 193 -5.04 9.59 3.92
N ILE A 194 -4.37 10.64 4.38
CA ILE A 194 -3.03 11.03 3.91
C ILE A 194 -2.02 10.90 5.05
N LEU A 195 -0.95 10.14 4.81
CA LEU A 195 0.23 10.08 5.65
C LEU A 195 1.39 10.74 4.90
N LEU A 196 1.63 12.03 5.16
CA LEU A 196 2.75 12.73 4.54
C LEU A 196 4.07 12.30 5.18
N LYS A 197 5.00 11.80 4.36
CA LYS A 197 6.37 11.44 4.78
C LYS A 197 7.26 12.68 4.73
N GLY A 198 8.09 12.85 5.76
CA GLY A 198 9.07 13.95 5.83
C GLY A 198 9.51 14.24 7.24
N THR A 199 10.50 15.12 7.37
CA THR A 199 10.90 15.68 8.66
C THR A 199 9.90 16.74 9.11
N THR A 200 9.57 16.71 10.38
CA THR A 200 8.78 17.74 11.08
C THR A 200 9.70 18.87 11.52
#